data_8ad5dc58e5ebb622af61d6fb0573369f
#
_entry.id   8ad5dc58e5ebb622af61d6fb0573369f
#
_cell.length_a   1.000
_cell.length_b   1.000
_cell.length_c   1.000
_cell.angle_alpha   90.00
_cell.angle_beta   90.00
_cell.angle_gamma   90.00
#
_symmetry.space_group_name_H-M   'P 1'
#
loop_
_entity.id
_entity.type
_entity.pdbx_description
1 polymer ?
#
loop_
_entity_poly.entity_id
_entity_poly.type
_entity_poly.pdbx_seq_one_letter_code
_entity_poly.pdbx_strand_id
1 'polypeptide(L)'
;MKKLTQVLKLVGKPTKLFKSSDGTRVLVLPYGGRVLGLFAPGSEENFYWTHTALNSPESAREFYGGDQWHNSGGDRTWLAPEADLFFPNFPKLDKYFQQRSLDPGKYKVSEYDGAFSLVNRLTVSFSRLKKDVPLKITKSFGPALNPLRHERGIDLGGVEYAGYTQYTSLAITGSNVPGKAQVGLWNLVQMPPGGDQLIPTFARSEPRHIFSTIDTIPPRDLLTSDHLIRYRMRQKGEHKISVRAVSVCGRVGYIHPAGDNWALIIRNFVVNPSGEYVDVPWSETDYFGFAVQACNVNSGLGQFSELEYHIPAIGHGTGRIHCDDEAQVWAFRGPRAKVDQIGQMLLGANSL
;
A
#
# COMPACT_ATOMS: atom_id res chain seq x y z
N MET A 1 -18.83 2.41 -6.96
CA MET A 1 -18.34 3.80 -6.82
C MET A 1 -19.41 4.77 -6.33
N LYS A 2 -20.53 4.97 -7.04
CA LYS A 2 -21.58 5.96 -6.70
C LYS A 2 -22.08 5.84 -5.25
N LYS A 3 -22.44 4.63 -4.81
CA LYS A 3 -22.91 4.38 -3.42
C LYS A 3 -21.86 4.79 -2.39
N LEU A 4 -20.60 4.39 -2.55
CA LEU A 4 -19.48 4.71 -1.65
C LEU A 4 -19.27 6.23 -1.55
N THR A 5 -19.23 6.92 -2.68
CA THR A 5 -19.10 8.39 -2.73
C THR A 5 -20.25 9.09 -2.00
N GLN A 6 -21.49 8.61 -2.16
CA GLN A 6 -22.67 9.17 -1.48
C GLN A 6 -22.59 8.97 0.03
N VAL A 7 -22.26 7.75 0.49
CA VAL A 7 -22.12 7.45 1.93
C VAL A 7 -21.08 8.36 2.56
N LEU A 8 -19.90 8.46 1.96
CA LEU A 8 -18.82 9.31 2.48
C LEU A 8 -19.19 10.79 2.52
N LYS A 9 -19.90 11.29 1.50
CA LYS A 9 -20.41 12.66 1.48
C LYS A 9 -21.37 12.93 2.65
N LEU A 10 -22.29 12.00 2.92
CA LEU A 10 -23.30 12.13 4.00
C LEU A 10 -22.70 12.11 5.41
N VAL A 11 -21.50 11.57 5.58
CA VAL A 11 -20.77 11.55 6.86
C VAL A 11 -19.64 12.60 6.92
N GLY A 12 -19.65 13.59 6.02
CA GLY A 12 -18.69 14.70 6.05
C GLY A 12 -17.27 14.30 5.61
N LYS A 13 -17.13 13.23 4.84
CA LYS A 13 -15.86 12.76 4.28
C LYS A 13 -15.89 12.82 2.73
N PRO A 14 -15.94 14.03 2.13
CA PRO A 14 -16.06 14.16 0.68
C PRO A 14 -14.84 13.57 -0.03
N THR A 15 -15.08 12.98 -1.19
CA THR A 15 -14.05 12.37 -2.04
C THR A 15 -13.73 13.27 -3.23
N LYS A 16 -12.55 13.04 -3.84
CA LYS A 16 -12.15 13.56 -5.14
C LYS A 16 -12.08 12.43 -6.15
N LEU A 17 -12.32 12.73 -7.40
CA LEU A 17 -12.27 11.78 -8.51
C LEU A 17 -11.17 12.19 -9.49
N PHE A 18 -10.15 11.35 -9.66
CA PHE A 18 -9.26 11.42 -10.81
C PHE A 18 -9.82 10.50 -11.89
N LYS A 19 -9.96 11.02 -13.10
CA LYS A 19 -10.43 10.28 -14.28
C LYS A 19 -9.38 10.36 -15.38
N SER A 20 -8.84 9.22 -15.76
CA SER A 20 -7.91 9.10 -16.88
C SER A 20 -8.64 9.13 -18.22
N SER A 21 -7.91 9.44 -19.29
CA SER A 21 -8.42 9.48 -20.67
C SER A 21 -8.92 8.13 -21.17
N ASP A 22 -8.39 7.01 -20.65
CA ASP A 22 -8.83 5.66 -20.95
C ASP A 22 -10.15 5.27 -20.23
N GLY A 23 -10.69 6.16 -19.40
CA GLY A 23 -11.91 5.95 -18.63
C GLY A 23 -11.69 5.33 -17.24
N THR A 24 -10.45 5.00 -16.86
CA THR A 24 -10.09 4.60 -15.48
C THR A 24 -10.53 5.67 -14.50
N ARG A 25 -11.10 5.25 -13.36
CA ARG A 25 -11.55 6.15 -12.30
C ARG A 25 -10.88 5.79 -10.98
N VAL A 26 -10.26 6.79 -10.36
CA VAL A 26 -9.56 6.69 -9.07
C VAL A 26 -10.29 7.54 -8.06
N LEU A 27 -10.89 6.91 -7.06
CA LEU A 27 -11.63 7.58 -5.99
C LEU A 27 -10.68 7.89 -4.83
N VAL A 28 -10.42 9.17 -4.62
CA VAL A 28 -9.49 9.64 -3.59
C VAL A 28 -10.26 10.17 -2.40
N LEU A 29 -9.91 9.71 -1.21
CA LEU A 29 -10.42 10.18 0.07
C LEU A 29 -9.36 11.07 0.74
N PRO A 30 -9.55 12.41 0.81
CA PRO A 30 -8.59 13.29 1.47
C PRO A 30 -8.40 12.97 2.96
N TYR A 31 -9.45 12.47 3.62
CA TYR A 31 -9.34 11.93 4.98
C TYR A 31 -8.45 10.69 4.98
N GLY A 32 -7.23 10.82 5.46
CA GLY A 32 -6.18 9.78 5.41
C GLY A 32 -5.30 9.82 4.15
N GLY A 33 -5.54 10.74 3.20
CA GLY A 33 -4.77 10.85 1.96
C GLY A 33 -4.80 9.56 1.13
N ARG A 34 -5.94 8.86 1.08
CA ARG A 34 -6.10 7.51 0.54
C ARG A 34 -6.62 7.50 -0.89
N VAL A 35 -6.15 6.57 -1.70
CA VAL A 35 -6.91 6.10 -2.87
C VAL A 35 -7.84 5.00 -2.38
N LEU A 36 -9.11 5.34 -2.23
CA LEU A 36 -10.11 4.43 -1.65
C LEU A 36 -10.67 3.44 -2.67
N GLY A 37 -10.56 3.75 -3.94
CA GLY A 37 -11.07 2.87 -4.99
C GLY A 37 -10.43 3.09 -6.34
N LEU A 38 -10.28 1.98 -7.05
CA LEU A 38 -9.83 1.90 -8.43
C LEU A 38 -10.90 1.15 -9.24
N PHE A 39 -11.35 1.75 -10.34
CA PHE A 39 -12.47 1.24 -11.14
C PHE A 39 -12.11 1.25 -12.61
N ALA A 40 -12.37 0.14 -13.28
CA ALA A 40 -12.26 0.04 -14.73
C ALA A 40 -13.32 0.91 -15.45
N PRO A 41 -13.11 1.27 -16.71
CA PRO A 41 -14.09 1.95 -17.52
C PRO A 41 -15.45 1.21 -17.53
N GLY A 42 -16.54 1.93 -17.23
CA GLY A 42 -17.87 1.35 -17.16
C GLY A 42 -18.20 0.48 -15.94
N SER A 43 -17.21 0.03 -15.18
CA SER A 43 -17.41 -0.87 -14.04
C SER A 43 -17.69 -0.11 -12.73
N GLU A 44 -18.63 -0.60 -11.90
CA GLU A 44 -18.88 -0.08 -10.54
C GLU A 44 -18.14 -0.90 -9.48
N GLU A 45 -17.42 -1.96 -9.86
CA GLU A 45 -16.70 -2.83 -8.95
C GLU A 45 -15.32 -2.27 -8.61
N ASN A 46 -15.07 -2.16 -7.31
CA ASN A 46 -13.79 -1.68 -6.78
C ASN A 46 -12.75 -2.81 -6.81
N PHE A 47 -11.53 -2.51 -7.24
CA PHE A 47 -10.41 -3.45 -7.12
C PHE A 47 -9.87 -3.53 -5.69
N TYR A 48 -10.11 -2.52 -4.85
CA TYR A 48 -9.57 -2.44 -3.49
C TYR A 48 -10.56 -2.87 -2.44
N TRP A 49 -10.05 -3.37 -1.34
CA TRP A 49 -10.84 -3.56 -0.14
C TRP A 49 -11.22 -2.21 0.48
N THR A 50 -12.44 -2.13 0.96
CA THR A 50 -12.95 -1.01 1.77
C THR A 50 -13.66 -1.55 2.99
N HIS A 51 -13.57 -0.84 4.10
CA HIS A 51 -14.20 -1.28 5.33
C HIS A 51 -15.71 -1.40 5.18
N THR A 52 -16.30 -2.47 5.71
CA THR A 52 -17.73 -2.79 5.56
C THR A 52 -18.65 -1.73 6.16
N ALA A 53 -18.18 -1.00 7.17
CA ALA A 53 -18.91 0.15 7.73
C ALA A 53 -19.22 1.25 6.69
N LEU A 54 -18.50 1.28 5.57
CA LEU A 54 -18.76 2.24 4.48
C LEU A 54 -19.90 1.82 3.55
N ASN A 55 -20.62 0.75 3.87
CA ASN A 55 -21.76 0.27 3.08
C ASN A 55 -23.06 1.06 3.33
N SER A 56 -23.18 1.76 4.48
CA SER A 56 -24.33 2.63 4.77
C SER A 56 -23.90 3.92 5.50
N PRO A 57 -24.69 4.99 5.41
CA PRO A 57 -24.39 6.22 6.14
C PRO A 57 -24.42 6.05 7.67
N GLU A 58 -25.28 5.17 8.19
CA GLU A 58 -25.44 4.90 9.62
C GLU A 58 -24.15 4.27 10.19
N SER A 59 -23.73 3.14 9.60
CA SER A 59 -22.51 2.44 10.01
C SER A 59 -21.24 3.27 9.77
N ALA A 60 -21.21 4.07 8.70
CA ALA A 60 -20.09 4.97 8.43
C ALA A 60 -20.01 6.12 9.46
N ARG A 61 -21.15 6.65 9.93
CA ARG A 61 -21.18 7.68 10.96
C ARG A 61 -20.67 7.15 12.30
N GLU A 62 -21.10 5.96 12.69
CA GLU A 62 -20.58 5.27 13.87
C GLU A 62 -19.07 5.03 13.76
N PHE A 63 -18.62 4.47 12.64
CA PHE A 63 -17.20 4.18 12.36
C PHE A 63 -16.32 5.42 12.46
N TYR A 64 -16.73 6.56 11.88
CA TYR A 64 -15.94 7.81 11.93
C TYR A 64 -16.17 8.65 13.20
N GLY A 65 -17.16 8.30 14.02
CA GLY A 65 -17.50 9.02 15.26
C GLY A 65 -16.64 8.62 16.46
N GLY A 66 -15.93 7.50 16.40
CA GLY A 66 -15.09 7.02 17.49
C GLY A 66 -13.69 7.61 17.50
N ASP A 67 -12.96 7.34 18.58
CA ASP A 67 -11.56 7.78 18.75
C ASP A 67 -10.53 6.79 18.24
N GLN A 68 -10.96 5.59 17.83
CA GLN A 68 -10.07 4.58 17.27
C GLN A 68 -9.51 5.01 15.90
N TRP A 69 -8.52 4.30 15.45
CA TRP A 69 -8.03 4.44 14.08
C TRP A 69 -9.10 4.02 13.05
N HIS A 70 -9.36 4.88 12.07
CA HIS A 70 -10.39 4.65 11.05
C HIS A 70 -9.77 4.03 9.79
N ASN A 71 -9.67 2.70 9.77
CA ASN A 71 -9.18 1.97 8.60
C ASN A 71 -10.21 1.92 7.48
N SER A 72 -10.32 2.97 6.70
CA SER A 72 -11.30 3.06 5.59
C SER A 72 -11.02 2.09 4.43
N GLY A 73 -9.81 1.53 4.37
CA GLY A 73 -9.38 0.67 3.25
C GLY A 73 -8.57 1.41 2.19
N GLY A 74 -8.38 0.78 1.03
CA GLY A 74 -7.70 1.35 -0.11
C GLY A 74 -6.18 1.46 0.04
N ASP A 75 -5.57 2.36 -0.71
CA ASP A 75 -4.13 2.62 -0.75
C ASP A 75 -3.79 3.84 0.10
N ARG A 76 -2.91 3.67 1.08
CA ARG A 76 -2.42 4.73 1.97
C ARG A 76 -0.91 4.87 1.95
N THR A 77 -0.45 6.02 2.36
CA THR A 77 0.97 6.29 2.60
C THR A 77 1.20 6.50 4.08
N TRP A 78 1.99 5.64 4.66
CA TRP A 78 2.54 5.75 6.01
C TRP A 78 4.05 6.04 5.95
N LEU A 79 4.70 5.98 7.09
CA LEU A 79 6.12 6.24 7.23
C LEU A 79 6.81 5.11 8.01
N ALA A 80 8.06 4.85 7.65
CA ALA A 80 8.96 3.95 8.35
C ALA A 80 10.04 4.74 9.10
N PRO A 81 10.63 4.21 10.19
CA PRO A 81 10.46 2.86 10.72
C PRO A 81 9.21 2.69 11.59
N GLU A 82 8.54 1.56 11.42
CA GLU A 82 7.31 1.23 12.16
C GLU A 82 7.56 1.23 13.68
N ALA A 83 8.67 0.65 14.13
CA ALA A 83 9.04 0.57 15.54
C ALA A 83 9.11 1.95 16.24
N ASP A 84 9.57 2.98 15.54
CA ASP A 84 9.68 4.33 16.12
C ASP A 84 8.36 5.12 16.06
N LEU A 85 7.58 4.90 15.01
CA LEU A 85 6.46 5.78 14.70
C LEU A 85 5.13 5.26 15.26
N PHE A 86 5.03 3.93 15.49
CA PHE A 86 3.78 3.31 15.90
C PHE A 86 3.83 2.66 17.30
N PHE A 87 5.01 2.55 17.92
CA PHE A 87 5.16 2.04 19.28
C PHE A 87 5.64 3.14 20.23
N PRO A 88 4.73 3.94 20.82
CA PRO A 88 5.09 5.08 21.67
C PRO A 88 5.88 4.68 22.93
N ASN A 89 5.72 3.43 23.38
CA ASN A 89 6.39 2.88 24.55
C ASN A 89 7.65 2.06 24.22
N PHE A 90 8.14 2.11 22.97
CA PHE A 90 9.30 1.33 22.54
C PHE A 90 10.47 1.47 23.56
N PRO A 91 11.15 0.38 23.96
CA PRO A 91 11.14 -0.96 23.36
C PRO A 91 9.99 -1.88 23.80
N LYS A 92 9.05 -1.44 24.62
CA LYS A 92 7.83 -2.20 24.90
C LYS A 92 6.89 -2.12 23.69
N LEU A 93 6.46 -3.28 23.22
CA LEU A 93 5.57 -3.42 22.07
C LEU A 93 4.10 -3.62 22.53
N ASP A 94 3.75 -3.07 23.70
CA ASP A 94 2.47 -3.25 24.36
C ASP A 94 1.35 -2.35 23.81
N LYS A 95 1.71 -1.33 23.03
CA LYS A 95 0.77 -0.37 22.47
C LYS A 95 1.14 -0.03 21.04
N TYR A 96 0.26 -0.37 20.09
CA TYR A 96 0.33 0.10 18.72
C TYR A 96 -0.58 1.32 18.55
N PHE A 97 -0.05 2.42 18.00
CA PHE A 97 -0.77 3.68 17.92
C PHE A 97 -0.44 4.43 16.63
N GLN A 98 -1.47 4.69 15.83
CA GLN A 98 -1.35 5.54 14.64
C GLN A 98 -1.36 7.01 15.04
N GLN A 99 -0.24 7.70 14.80
CA GLN A 99 -0.15 9.13 15.09
C GLN A 99 -1.18 9.90 14.25
N ARG A 100 -2.05 10.67 14.91
CA ARG A 100 -3.16 11.39 14.26
C ARG A 100 -2.70 12.42 13.24
N SER A 101 -1.49 12.94 13.36
CA SER A 101 -0.87 13.82 12.37
C SER A 101 -0.56 13.10 11.05
N LEU A 102 -0.31 11.79 11.11
CA LEU A 102 -0.03 10.92 9.95
C LEU A 102 -1.33 10.32 9.40
N ASP A 103 -2.12 9.65 10.23
CA ASP A 103 -3.39 9.02 9.83
C ASP A 103 -4.49 9.30 10.87
N PRO A 104 -5.54 10.05 10.51
CA PRO A 104 -5.88 10.45 9.13
C PRO A 104 -5.09 11.64 8.58
N GLY A 105 -4.27 12.33 9.37
CA GLY A 105 -3.61 13.53 8.94
C GLY A 105 -4.58 14.71 8.70
N LYS A 106 -4.01 15.80 8.17
CA LYS A 106 -4.80 16.99 7.75
C LYS A 106 -4.49 17.33 6.30
N TYR A 107 -4.78 16.38 5.40
CA TYR A 107 -4.54 16.56 3.97
C TYR A 107 -5.37 17.70 3.39
N LYS A 108 -4.68 18.67 2.81
CA LYS A 108 -5.30 19.75 2.03
C LYS A 108 -5.28 19.38 0.56
N VAL A 109 -6.43 19.58 -0.11
CA VAL A 109 -6.54 19.43 -1.57
C VAL A 109 -6.11 20.74 -2.22
N SER A 110 -5.20 20.65 -3.20
CA SER A 110 -4.82 21.74 -4.07
C SER A 110 -5.17 21.36 -5.50
N GLU A 111 -6.01 22.16 -6.15
CA GLU A 111 -6.47 21.91 -7.53
C GLU A 111 -5.73 22.80 -8.50
N TYR A 112 -5.36 22.28 -9.66
CA TYR A 112 -4.67 22.98 -10.74
C TYR A 112 -4.92 22.28 -12.08
N ASP A 113 -5.30 23.02 -13.10
CA ASP A 113 -5.47 22.53 -14.48
C ASP A 113 -6.24 21.21 -14.63
N GLY A 114 -7.35 21.06 -13.88
CA GLY A 114 -8.16 19.81 -13.90
C GLY A 114 -7.54 18.63 -13.14
N ALA A 115 -6.33 18.80 -12.57
CA ALA A 115 -5.67 17.85 -11.67
C ALA A 115 -5.78 18.33 -10.22
N PHE A 116 -5.36 17.49 -9.28
CA PHE A 116 -5.26 17.88 -7.88
C PHE A 116 -4.10 17.16 -7.18
N SER A 117 -3.64 17.74 -6.10
CA SER A 117 -2.70 17.13 -5.18
C SER A 117 -3.25 17.15 -3.75
N LEU A 118 -2.75 16.25 -2.93
CA LEU A 118 -2.99 16.17 -1.50
C LEU A 118 -1.72 16.55 -0.76
N VAL A 119 -1.78 17.49 0.15
CA VAL A 119 -0.62 17.93 0.94
C VAL A 119 -0.94 17.78 2.42
N ASN A 120 -0.13 17.01 3.14
CA ASN A 120 -0.13 16.93 4.60
C ASN A 120 1.18 17.51 5.15
N ARG A 121 1.08 18.56 5.97
CA ARG A 121 2.19 19.08 6.79
C ARG A 121 1.96 18.56 8.20
N LEU A 122 2.90 17.78 8.69
CA LEU A 122 2.73 17.03 9.93
C LEU A 122 4.01 17.08 10.75
N THR A 123 3.86 16.77 12.03
CA THR A 123 4.97 16.45 12.92
C THR A 123 4.73 15.04 13.42
N VAL A 124 5.76 14.19 13.35
CA VAL A 124 5.74 12.83 13.90
C VAL A 124 6.75 12.71 15.03
N SER A 125 6.36 11.95 16.04
CA SER A 125 7.21 11.68 17.20
C SER A 125 7.93 10.35 17.04
N PHE A 126 9.24 10.36 17.17
CA PHE A 126 10.10 9.18 17.14
C PHE A 126 10.33 8.68 18.57
N SER A 127 9.85 7.49 18.90
CA SER A 127 9.87 6.95 20.27
C SER A 127 11.28 6.67 20.77
N ARG A 128 12.17 6.09 19.93
CA ARG A 128 13.56 5.81 20.30
C ARG A 128 14.39 7.07 20.51
N LEU A 129 14.19 8.06 19.65
CA LEU A 129 14.97 9.32 19.69
C LEU A 129 14.38 10.34 20.66
N LYS A 130 13.12 10.14 21.09
CA LYS A 130 12.36 11.12 21.90
C LYS A 130 12.38 12.52 21.26
N LYS A 131 12.19 12.57 19.94
CA LYS A 131 12.24 13.78 19.11
C LYS A 131 11.07 13.83 18.15
N ASP A 132 10.61 15.05 17.94
CA ASP A 132 9.62 15.37 16.94
C ASP A 132 10.28 15.80 15.65
N VAL A 133 9.77 15.29 14.51
CA VAL A 133 10.29 15.56 13.18
C VAL A 133 9.18 16.20 12.33
N PRO A 134 9.35 17.46 11.89
CA PRO A 134 8.40 18.11 11.02
C PRO A 134 8.59 17.64 9.58
N LEU A 135 7.48 17.21 8.96
CA LEU A 135 7.47 16.60 7.64
C LEU A 135 6.42 17.24 6.72
N LYS A 136 6.60 17.04 5.44
CA LYS A 136 5.60 17.30 4.41
C LYS A 136 5.47 16.08 3.52
N ILE A 137 4.24 15.57 3.38
CA ILE A 137 3.87 14.56 2.39
C ILE A 137 3.04 15.23 1.31
N THR A 138 3.37 14.98 0.04
CA THR A 138 2.56 15.43 -1.09
C THR A 138 2.23 14.22 -1.96
N LYS A 139 0.97 14.10 -2.40
CA LYS A 139 0.51 13.04 -3.29
C LYS A 139 -0.22 13.66 -4.48
N SER A 140 0.05 13.14 -5.68
CA SER A 140 -0.71 13.45 -6.89
C SER A 140 -0.88 12.19 -7.74
N PHE A 141 -1.74 12.28 -8.75
CA PHE A 141 -2.16 11.12 -9.52
C PHE A 141 -2.10 11.44 -11.02
N GLY A 142 -1.64 10.47 -11.78
CA GLY A 142 -1.59 10.52 -13.22
C GLY A 142 -2.12 9.23 -13.86
N PRO A 143 -2.25 9.17 -15.18
CA PRO A 143 -2.64 7.96 -15.88
C PRO A 143 -1.54 6.90 -15.80
N ALA A 144 -1.93 5.62 -15.81
CA ALA A 144 -1.04 4.52 -16.13
C ALA A 144 -1.70 3.70 -17.23
N LEU A 145 -1.10 3.72 -18.41
CA LEU A 145 -1.60 2.96 -19.54
C LEU A 145 -1.40 1.46 -19.32
N ASN A 146 -2.28 0.64 -19.92
CA ASN A 146 -2.14 -0.81 -19.86
C ASN A 146 -0.75 -1.21 -20.39
N PRO A 147 0.12 -1.85 -19.59
CA PRO A 147 1.47 -2.23 -20.01
C PRO A 147 1.46 -3.25 -21.17
N LEU A 148 0.38 -4.00 -21.33
CA LEU A 148 0.22 -5.02 -22.36
C LEU A 148 -0.51 -4.52 -23.63
N ARG A 149 -0.79 -3.22 -23.75
CA ARG A 149 -1.57 -2.64 -24.86
C ARG A 149 -0.98 -2.87 -26.26
N HIS A 150 0.30 -3.16 -26.35
CA HIS A 150 1.02 -3.42 -27.61
C HIS A 150 1.49 -4.86 -27.76
N GLU A 151 1.20 -5.72 -26.78
CA GLU A 151 1.57 -7.12 -26.81
C GLU A 151 0.66 -7.91 -27.74
N ARG A 152 1.24 -8.60 -28.73
CA ARG A 152 0.51 -9.41 -29.70
C ARG A 152 0.31 -10.87 -29.26
N GLY A 153 1.08 -11.31 -28.26
CA GLY A 153 1.06 -12.69 -27.76
C GLY A 153 -0.02 -12.98 -26.72
N ILE A 154 -0.91 -12.01 -26.44
CA ILE A 154 -1.96 -12.16 -25.43
C ILE A 154 -3.29 -11.63 -25.94
N ASP A 155 -4.36 -12.41 -25.76
CA ASP A 155 -5.72 -11.95 -25.98
C ASP A 155 -6.32 -11.34 -24.71
N LEU A 156 -6.46 -10.01 -24.70
CA LEU A 156 -7.05 -9.24 -23.62
C LEU A 156 -8.58 -9.07 -23.72
N GLY A 157 -9.24 -9.67 -24.72
CA GLY A 157 -10.70 -9.60 -24.88
C GLY A 157 -11.41 -10.13 -23.64
N GLY A 158 -12.39 -9.40 -23.10
CA GLY A 158 -13.10 -9.73 -21.86
C GLY A 158 -12.30 -9.51 -20.58
N VAL A 159 -11.13 -8.85 -20.65
CA VAL A 159 -10.38 -8.41 -19.48
C VAL A 159 -10.59 -6.92 -19.27
N GLU A 160 -11.11 -6.54 -18.11
CA GLU A 160 -11.15 -5.16 -17.64
C GLU A 160 -9.74 -4.72 -17.22
N TYR A 161 -9.40 -3.46 -17.51
CA TYR A 161 -8.18 -2.82 -17.06
C TYR A 161 -8.48 -1.50 -16.35
N ALA A 162 -7.76 -1.23 -15.28
CA ALA A 162 -7.68 0.09 -14.66
C ALA A 162 -6.25 0.33 -14.16
N GLY A 163 -5.72 1.53 -14.38
CA GLY A 163 -4.39 1.87 -13.89
C GLY A 163 -4.22 3.35 -13.58
N TYR A 164 -3.35 3.64 -12.61
CA TYR A 164 -2.93 5.01 -12.30
C TYR A 164 -1.48 5.03 -11.86
N THR A 165 -0.86 6.19 -12.03
CA THR A 165 0.44 6.52 -11.45
C THR A 165 0.21 7.35 -10.20
N GLN A 166 0.83 6.98 -9.09
CA GLN A 166 0.89 7.74 -7.85
C GLN A 166 2.27 8.37 -7.73
N TYR A 167 2.29 9.68 -7.60
CA TYR A 167 3.48 10.44 -7.25
C TYR A 167 3.39 10.81 -5.78
N THR A 168 4.40 10.42 -5.00
CA THR A 168 4.46 10.71 -3.57
C THR A 168 5.79 11.36 -3.25
N SER A 169 5.78 12.53 -2.60
CA SER A 169 7.01 13.13 -2.07
C SER A 169 6.98 13.22 -0.56
N LEU A 170 8.14 13.04 0.05
CA LEU A 170 8.39 13.24 1.46
C LEU A 170 9.53 14.23 1.64
N ALA A 171 9.33 15.23 2.50
CA ALA A 171 10.37 16.18 2.86
C ALA A 171 10.40 16.43 4.37
N ILE A 172 11.60 16.56 4.92
CA ILE A 172 11.83 17.11 6.26
C ILE A 172 11.79 18.64 6.12
N THR A 173 10.94 19.31 6.91
CA THR A 173 10.64 20.75 6.72
C THR A 173 11.28 21.68 7.75
N GLY A 174 12.07 21.17 8.66
CA GLY A 174 12.82 21.98 9.63
C GLY A 174 14.22 22.36 9.15
N SER A 175 14.78 23.39 9.74
CA SER A 175 16.17 23.84 9.45
C SER A 175 17.25 22.84 9.89
N ASN A 176 16.91 21.95 10.81
CA ASN A 176 17.80 20.90 11.30
C ASN A 176 17.07 19.55 11.33
N VAL A 177 17.70 18.52 10.76
CA VAL A 177 17.24 17.14 10.96
C VAL A 177 17.49 16.76 12.42
N PRO A 178 16.44 16.44 13.20
CA PRO A 178 16.63 16.16 14.62
C PRO A 178 17.47 14.89 14.85
N GLY A 179 18.66 15.06 15.42
CA GLY A 179 19.49 13.95 15.88
C GLY A 179 19.80 12.93 14.78
N LYS A 180 19.55 11.64 15.08
CA LYS A 180 19.78 10.52 14.15
C LYS A 180 18.51 10.09 13.38
N ALA A 181 17.51 10.97 13.24
CA ALA A 181 16.25 10.63 12.62
C ALA A 181 16.42 10.25 11.14
N GLN A 182 15.91 9.09 10.78
CA GLN A 182 15.74 8.62 9.41
C GLN A 182 14.28 8.26 9.21
N VAL A 183 13.69 8.66 8.08
CA VAL A 183 12.28 8.40 7.77
C VAL A 183 12.13 8.02 6.30
N GLY A 184 11.41 6.94 6.04
CA GLY A 184 11.09 6.46 4.69
C GLY A 184 9.60 6.51 4.40
N LEU A 185 9.22 6.63 3.13
CA LEU A 185 7.86 6.39 2.70
C LEU A 185 7.54 4.90 2.77
N TRP A 186 6.34 4.60 3.25
CA TRP A 186 5.77 3.27 3.32
C TRP A 186 4.38 3.30 2.69
N ASN A 187 4.25 2.72 1.51
CA ASN A 187 3.01 2.69 0.74
C ASN A 187 2.35 1.32 0.86
N LEU A 188 1.07 1.31 1.24
CA LEU A 188 0.30 0.11 1.53
C LEU A 188 -1.04 0.15 0.80
N VAL A 189 -1.37 -0.93 0.08
CA VAL A 189 -2.70 -1.09 -0.52
C VAL A 189 -3.41 -2.30 0.08
N GLN A 190 -4.67 -2.10 0.48
CA GLN A 190 -5.51 -3.14 1.06
C GLN A 190 -6.38 -3.79 -0.01
N MET A 191 -6.27 -5.11 -0.07
CA MET A 191 -6.90 -5.97 -1.05
C MET A 191 -7.97 -6.86 -0.39
N PRO A 192 -8.99 -7.32 -1.14
CA PRO A 192 -9.92 -8.32 -0.64
C PRO A 192 -9.19 -9.56 -0.10
N PRO A 193 -9.69 -10.21 0.97
CA PRO A 193 -9.00 -11.32 1.60
C PRO A 193 -8.95 -12.57 0.74
N GLY A 194 -8.07 -13.51 1.07
CA GLY A 194 -8.06 -14.87 0.52
C GLY A 194 -7.32 -15.05 -0.79
N GLY A 195 -6.60 -14.05 -1.25
CA GLY A 195 -5.76 -14.12 -2.44
C GLY A 195 -4.33 -14.55 -2.15
N ASP A 196 -3.53 -14.51 -3.20
CA ASP A 196 -2.10 -14.82 -3.16
C ASP A 196 -1.29 -13.59 -3.53
N GLN A 197 -0.35 -13.21 -2.69
CA GLN A 197 0.66 -12.21 -3.05
C GLN A 197 1.82 -12.87 -3.78
N LEU A 198 2.27 -12.21 -4.83
CA LEU A 198 3.33 -12.64 -5.73
C LEU A 198 4.44 -11.60 -5.69
N ILE A 199 5.63 -12.00 -5.28
CA ILE A 199 6.80 -11.12 -5.15
C ILE A 199 7.90 -11.68 -6.06
N PRO A 200 8.08 -11.13 -7.27
CA PRO A 200 9.18 -11.50 -8.15
C PRO A 200 10.53 -11.16 -7.53
N THR A 201 11.48 -12.08 -7.66
CA THR A 201 12.84 -11.95 -7.14
C THR A 201 13.89 -12.24 -8.21
N PHE A 202 15.09 -11.67 -8.07
CA PHE A 202 16.20 -11.93 -9.00
C PHE A 202 16.78 -13.33 -8.84
N ALA A 203 16.73 -13.88 -7.61
CA ALA A 203 17.16 -15.22 -7.27
C ALA A 203 16.30 -15.73 -6.11
N ARG A 204 16.41 -17.03 -5.80
CA ARG A 204 15.73 -17.61 -4.64
C ARG A 204 16.03 -16.80 -3.39
N SER A 205 14.98 -16.33 -2.73
CA SER A 205 15.08 -15.45 -1.59
C SER A 205 14.09 -15.89 -0.52
N GLU A 206 14.59 -16.02 0.70
CA GLU A 206 13.73 -16.38 1.84
C GLU A 206 13.21 -15.09 2.50
N PRO A 207 11.89 -14.94 2.63
CA PRO A 207 11.31 -13.78 3.30
C PRO A 207 11.56 -13.84 4.81
N ARG A 208 11.75 -12.67 5.43
CA ARG A 208 11.82 -12.54 6.88
C ARG A 208 10.41 -12.46 7.48
N HIS A 209 10.13 -13.27 8.47
CA HIS A 209 8.94 -13.11 9.30
C HIS A 209 9.12 -11.93 10.24
N ILE A 210 8.18 -10.99 10.26
CA ILE A 210 8.23 -9.80 11.12
C ILE A 210 7.42 -10.02 12.39
N PHE A 211 6.17 -10.40 12.24
CA PHE A 211 5.32 -10.82 13.35
C PHE A 211 4.25 -11.81 12.89
N SER A 212 3.70 -12.52 13.87
CA SER A 212 2.57 -13.42 13.68
C SER A 212 1.76 -13.47 14.98
N THR A 213 0.45 -13.40 14.87
CA THR A 213 -0.49 -13.61 15.99
C THR A 213 -0.93 -15.08 16.11
N ILE A 214 -0.49 -15.94 15.19
CA ILE A 214 -0.54 -17.39 15.28
C ILE A 214 0.89 -17.93 15.20
N ASP A 215 1.10 -19.21 15.53
CA ASP A 215 2.43 -19.78 15.70
C ASP A 215 3.34 -19.61 14.47
N THR A 216 2.89 -20.05 13.29
CA THR A 216 3.68 -19.98 12.06
C THR A 216 2.79 -19.94 10.82
N ILE A 217 3.28 -19.34 9.74
CA ILE A 217 2.67 -19.49 8.42
C ILE A 217 2.93 -20.92 7.95
N PRO A 218 1.89 -21.69 7.61
CA PRO A 218 2.09 -23.05 7.12
C PRO A 218 2.99 -23.07 5.87
N PRO A 219 3.94 -24.02 5.74
CA PRO A 219 4.84 -24.07 4.57
C PRO A 219 4.14 -24.11 3.21
N ARG A 220 2.93 -24.69 3.15
CA ARG A 220 2.10 -24.70 1.94
C ARG A 220 1.57 -23.31 1.54
N ASP A 221 1.59 -22.35 2.44
CA ASP A 221 1.05 -21.00 2.22
C ASP A 221 2.15 -19.95 1.95
N LEU A 222 3.42 -20.27 2.22
CA LEU A 222 4.57 -19.45 1.88
C LEU A 222 5.56 -20.27 1.07
N LEU A 223 5.52 -20.09 -0.25
CA LEU A 223 6.30 -20.86 -1.20
C LEU A 223 7.39 -19.97 -1.80
N THR A 224 8.61 -20.46 -1.82
CA THR A 224 9.74 -19.79 -2.46
C THR A 224 10.26 -20.64 -3.63
N SER A 225 10.46 -20.01 -4.77
CA SER A 225 11.10 -20.59 -5.96
C SER A 225 12.31 -19.76 -6.34
N ASP A 226 12.95 -20.09 -7.45
CA ASP A 226 14.17 -19.39 -7.89
C ASP A 226 13.93 -17.90 -8.18
N HIS A 227 12.71 -17.54 -8.62
CA HIS A 227 12.40 -16.17 -9.04
C HIS A 227 11.08 -15.62 -8.49
N LEU A 228 10.43 -16.31 -7.54
CA LEU A 228 9.14 -15.88 -7.02
C LEU A 228 8.95 -16.33 -5.57
N ILE A 229 8.46 -15.42 -4.76
CA ILE A 229 7.84 -15.74 -3.48
C ILE A 229 6.33 -15.65 -3.68
N ARG A 230 5.60 -16.71 -3.33
CA ARG A 230 4.14 -16.75 -3.33
C ARG A 230 3.64 -16.92 -1.92
N TYR A 231 2.89 -15.94 -1.43
CA TYR A 231 2.28 -15.96 -0.12
C TYR A 231 0.76 -16.06 -0.23
N ARG A 232 0.19 -17.20 0.16
CA ARG A 232 -1.26 -17.44 0.21
C ARG A 232 -1.82 -16.83 1.49
N MET A 233 -2.48 -15.69 1.36
CA MET A 233 -2.94 -14.87 2.49
C MET A 233 -4.34 -15.30 2.94
N ARG A 234 -4.43 -16.45 3.60
CA ARG A 234 -5.71 -17.10 3.96
C ARG A 234 -5.82 -17.48 5.44
N GLN A 235 -4.77 -17.20 6.23
CA GLN A 235 -4.72 -17.59 7.63
C GLN A 235 -5.62 -16.69 8.48
N LYS A 236 -6.07 -17.23 9.62
CA LYS A 236 -6.64 -16.43 10.71
C LYS A 236 -5.51 -15.65 11.39
N GLY A 237 -5.85 -14.47 11.95
CA GLY A 237 -4.90 -13.63 12.64
C GLY A 237 -4.11 -12.70 11.72
N GLU A 238 -3.04 -12.17 12.22
CA GLU A 238 -2.20 -11.19 11.51
C GLU A 238 -0.79 -11.76 11.33
N HIS A 239 -0.29 -11.69 10.08
CA HIS A 239 1.03 -12.22 9.72
C HIS A 239 1.70 -11.29 8.75
N LYS A 240 2.94 -10.91 9.03
CA LYS A 240 3.73 -10.05 8.18
C LYS A 240 5.05 -10.69 7.79
N ILE A 241 5.33 -10.70 6.49
CA ILE A 241 6.62 -11.09 5.91
C ILE A 241 7.27 -9.89 5.21
N SER A 242 8.58 -9.92 5.08
CA SER A 242 9.36 -8.85 4.46
C SER A 242 10.48 -9.39 3.59
N VAL A 243 10.82 -8.63 2.55
CA VAL A 243 11.87 -9.01 1.58
C VAL A 243 12.80 -7.83 1.35
N ARG A 244 14.10 -8.11 1.29
CA ARG A 244 15.15 -7.10 1.14
C ARG A 244 15.22 -6.53 -0.28
N ALA A 245 15.67 -5.29 -0.38
CA ALA A 245 15.79 -4.57 -1.65
C ALA A 245 16.67 -5.28 -2.69
N VAL A 246 17.75 -5.94 -2.27
CA VAL A 246 18.65 -6.67 -3.15
C VAL A 246 18.00 -7.87 -3.86
N SER A 247 16.89 -8.35 -3.31
CA SER A 247 16.21 -9.55 -3.81
C SER A 247 15.07 -9.23 -4.78
N VAL A 248 14.41 -8.09 -4.68
CA VAL A 248 13.12 -7.83 -5.35
C VAL A 248 13.28 -7.06 -6.66
N CYS A 249 12.40 -7.33 -7.62
CA CYS A 249 12.43 -6.73 -8.97
C CYS A 249 11.64 -5.41 -9.08
N GLY A 250 11.17 -4.82 -7.97
CA GLY A 250 10.37 -3.59 -8.01
C GLY A 250 8.93 -3.79 -8.50
N ARG A 251 8.43 -5.01 -8.41
CA ARG A 251 7.02 -5.37 -8.65
C ARG A 251 6.50 -6.27 -7.55
N VAL A 252 5.23 -6.09 -7.22
CA VAL A 252 4.47 -7.03 -6.40
C VAL A 252 3.07 -7.16 -6.99
N GLY A 253 2.53 -8.37 -6.99
CA GLY A 253 1.20 -8.64 -7.47
C GLY A 253 0.32 -9.30 -6.41
N TYR A 254 -0.99 -9.16 -6.54
CA TYR A 254 -1.97 -9.85 -5.74
C TYR A 254 -3.08 -10.39 -6.63
N ILE A 255 -3.29 -11.71 -6.60
CA ILE A 255 -4.33 -12.39 -7.38
C ILE A 255 -5.38 -12.98 -6.46
N HIS A 256 -6.65 -12.73 -6.76
CA HIS A 256 -7.76 -13.25 -5.95
C HIS A 256 -9.03 -13.48 -6.79
N PRO A 257 -9.96 -14.35 -6.32
CA PRO A 257 -11.30 -14.47 -6.92
C PRO A 257 -12.08 -13.15 -6.82
N ALA A 258 -12.82 -12.80 -7.87
CA ALA A 258 -13.66 -11.60 -7.97
C ALA A 258 -14.99 -11.96 -8.64
N GLY A 259 -15.95 -12.48 -7.86
CA GLY A 259 -17.19 -13.08 -8.37
C GLY A 259 -16.88 -14.27 -9.29
N ASP A 260 -17.43 -14.26 -10.50
CA ASP A 260 -17.17 -15.31 -11.51
C ASP A 260 -15.81 -15.12 -12.22
N ASN A 261 -15.14 -14.02 -11.95
CA ASN A 261 -13.84 -13.65 -12.52
C ASN A 261 -12.71 -13.79 -11.49
N TRP A 262 -11.50 -13.46 -11.94
CA TRP A 262 -10.33 -13.27 -11.12
C TRP A 262 -9.79 -11.85 -11.30
N ALA A 263 -9.22 -11.29 -10.26
CA ALA A 263 -8.54 -10.01 -10.31
C ALA A 263 -7.06 -10.16 -9.99
N LEU A 264 -6.23 -9.42 -10.71
CA LEU A 264 -4.80 -9.28 -10.46
C LEU A 264 -4.48 -7.80 -10.35
N ILE A 265 -3.91 -7.40 -9.24
CA ILE A 265 -3.43 -6.06 -9.01
C ILE A 265 -1.91 -6.12 -8.91
N ILE A 266 -1.22 -5.28 -9.68
CA ILE A 266 0.23 -5.18 -9.68
C ILE A 266 0.63 -3.78 -9.26
N ARG A 267 1.55 -3.67 -8.33
CA ARG A 267 2.26 -2.45 -8.01
C ARG A 267 3.65 -2.52 -8.62
N ASN A 268 3.98 -1.50 -9.42
CA ASN A 268 5.29 -1.34 -10.07
C ASN A 268 5.94 -0.08 -9.52
N PHE A 269 7.14 -0.20 -8.96
CA PHE A 269 7.84 0.86 -8.23
C PHE A 269 9.36 0.72 -8.40
N VAL A 270 10.09 1.78 -8.05
CA VAL A 270 11.56 1.78 -8.15
C VAL A 270 12.17 1.23 -6.88
N VAL A 271 13.11 0.29 -7.03
CA VAL A 271 13.93 -0.24 -5.93
C VAL A 271 15.38 0.23 -6.09
N ASN A 272 15.95 0.74 -5.01
CA ASN A 272 17.38 1.04 -4.94
C ASN A 272 18.06 0.07 -3.97
N PRO A 273 18.77 -0.97 -4.44
CA PRO A 273 19.43 -1.96 -3.57
C PRO A 273 20.51 -1.37 -2.66
N SER A 274 21.03 -0.19 -3.00
CA SER A 274 22.01 0.54 -2.18
C SER A 274 21.38 1.61 -1.29
N GLY A 275 20.05 1.67 -1.23
CA GLY A 275 19.34 2.65 -0.41
C GLY A 275 19.24 2.21 1.06
N GLU A 276 19.09 3.21 1.94
CA GLU A 276 18.84 2.98 3.36
C GLU A 276 17.36 2.70 3.59
N TYR A 277 17.00 1.43 3.80
CA TYR A 277 15.65 1.04 4.21
C TYR A 277 15.61 0.91 5.72
N VAL A 278 14.68 1.61 6.36
CA VAL A 278 14.67 1.79 7.83
C VAL A 278 13.58 0.99 8.54
N ASP A 279 12.70 0.34 7.80
CA ASP A 279 11.73 -0.56 8.41
C ASP A 279 12.38 -1.92 8.66
N VAL A 280 12.44 -2.31 9.92
CA VAL A 280 13.19 -3.46 10.44
C VAL A 280 12.30 -4.27 11.38
N PRO A 281 12.66 -5.52 11.73
CA PRO A 281 11.93 -6.26 12.75
C PRO A 281 11.87 -5.48 14.07
N TRP A 282 10.71 -5.45 14.71
CA TRP A 282 10.49 -4.63 15.91
C TRP A 282 11.44 -4.93 17.08
N SER A 283 11.90 -6.18 17.19
CA SER A 283 12.84 -6.63 18.21
C SER A 283 14.31 -6.54 17.80
N GLU A 284 14.61 -6.25 16.53
CA GLU A 284 15.97 -6.31 15.97
C GLU A 284 16.28 -5.01 15.21
N THR A 285 16.33 -3.91 15.92
CA THR A 285 16.43 -2.55 15.35
C THR A 285 17.75 -2.26 14.61
N ASP A 286 18.75 -3.10 14.78
CA ASP A 286 20.03 -3.03 14.05
C ASP A 286 20.06 -3.90 12.79
N TYR A 287 18.92 -4.54 12.47
CA TYR A 287 18.78 -5.32 11.26
C TYR A 287 18.70 -4.42 10.02
N PHE A 288 19.06 -4.95 8.86
CA PHE A 288 18.88 -4.23 7.60
C PHE A 288 17.40 -4.17 7.21
N GLY A 289 16.96 -3.01 6.73
CA GLY A 289 15.57 -2.78 6.37
C GLY A 289 15.11 -3.50 5.11
N PHE A 290 13.81 -3.42 4.88
CA PHE A 290 13.12 -4.14 3.82
C PHE A 290 12.51 -3.17 2.81
N ALA A 291 12.46 -3.59 1.54
CA ALA A 291 11.84 -2.84 0.46
C ALA A 291 10.40 -3.28 0.18
N VAL A 292 10.07 -4.54 0.43
CA VAL A 292 8.74 -5.12 0.20
C VAL A 292 8.27 -5.84 1.44
N GLN A 293 6.99 -5.68 1.74
CA GLN A 293 6.33 -6.41 2.82
C GLN A 293 4.95 -6.91 2.35
N ALA A 294 4.43 -7.89 3.06
CA ALA A 294 3.11 -8.45 2.85
C ALA A 294 2.47 -8.73 4.21
N CYS A 295 1.29 -8.21 4.44
CA CYS A 295 0.56 -8.43 5.68
C CYS A 295 -0.81 -9.06 5.41
N ASN A 296 -1.03 -10.25 5.97
CA ASN A 296 -2.35 -10.86 6.06
C ASN A 296 -3.03 -10.38 7.33
N VAL A 297 -4.24 -9.84 7.22
CA VAL A 297 -5.05 -9.40 8.35
C VAL A 297 -6.40 -10.12 8.33
N ASN A 298 -6.66 -10.88 9.38
CA ASN A 298 -7.94 -11.53 9.62
C ASN A 298 -8.22 -11.49 11.13
N SER A 299 -8.56 -10.32 11.62
CA SER A 299 -8.68 -9.99 13.04
C SER A 299 -9.81 -8.98 13.28
N GLY A 300 -9.83 -8.37 14.45
CA GLY A 300 -10.72 -7.27 14.79
C GLY A 300 -10.51 -5.98 13.94
N LEU A 301 -9.37 -5.87 13.24
CA LEU A 301 -9.09 -4.76 12.31
C LEU A 301 -9.79 -4.94 10.95
N GLY A 302 -10.30 -6.13 10.65
CA GLY A 302 -10.97 -6.49 9.40
C GLY A 302 -10.42 -7.77 8.78
N GLN A 303 -10.87 -8.02 7.56
CA GLN A 303 -10.37 -9.13 6.74
C GLN A 303 -9.85 -8.56 5.42
N PHE A 304 -8.53 -8.45 5.29
CA PHE A 304 -7.87 -7.91 4.10
C PHE A 304 -6.43 -8.41 4.01
N SER A 305 -5.84 -8.22 2.84
CA SER A 305 -4.41 -8.44 2.59
C SER A 305 -3.75 -7.12 2.24
N GLU A 306 -2.50 -6.90 2.64
CA GLU A 306 -1.75 -5.69 2.30
C GLU A 306 -0.55 -6.00 1.43
N LEU A 307 -0.45 -5.26 0.31
CA LEU A 307 0.75 -5.18 -0.50
C LEU A 307 1.49 -3.90 -0.12
N GLU A 308 2.73 -4.04 0.31
CA GLU A 308 3.49 -2.97 0.89
C GLU A 308 4.85 -2.82 0.21
N TYR A 309 5.30 -1.57 0.04
CA TYR A 309 6.67 -1.29 -0.35
C TYR A 309 7.18 -0.03 0.33
N HIS A 310 8.49 0.04 0.47
CA HIS A 310 9.20 1.14 1.11
C HIS A 310 10.11 1.85 0.11
N ILE A 311 10.30 3.15 0.34
CA ILE A 311 11.28 3.97 -0.34
C ILE A 311 12.47 4.21 0.60
N PRO A 312 13.72 4.25 0.07
CA PRO A 312 14.88 4.58 0.86
C PRO A 312 14.68 5.86 1.69
N ALA A 313 15.12 5.82 2.93
CA ALA A 313 14.93 6.88 3.90
C ALA A 313 15.67 8.16 3.51
N ILE A 314 15.16 9.26 4.04
CA ILE A 314 15.80 10.57 4.13
C ILE A 314 16.17 10.87 5.57
N GLY A 315 17.04 11.83 5.80
CA GLY A 315 17.46 12.26 7.13
C GLY A 315 18.91 11.95 7.43
N HIS A 316 19.21 11.67 8.70
CA HIS A 316 20.58 11.51 9.18
C HIS A 316 21.40 10.49 8.38
N GLY A 317 22.61 10.84 7.98
CA GLY A 317 23.53 9.95 7.28
C GLY A 317 23.19 9.67 5.79
N THR A 318 21.98 10.02 5.32
CA THR A 318 21.56 9.74 3.93
C THR A 318 21.98 10.83 2.94
N GLY A 319 22.40 11.99 3.41
CA GLY A 319 22.67 13.18 2.59
C GLY A 319 21.42 13.81 1.95
N ARG A 320 20.21 13.36 2.35
CA ARG A 320 18.94 13.78 1.76
C ARG A 320 17.96 14.23 2.82
N ILE A 321 17.22 15.29 2.54
CA ILE A 321 16.07 15.74 3.34
C ILE A 321 14.75 15.66 2.55
N HIS A 322 14.81 15.12 1.34
CA HIS A 322 13.68 14.96 0.43
C HIS A 322 13.84 13.69 -0.40
N CYS A 323 12.72 13.02 -0.68
CA CYS A 323 12.64 11.96 -1.67
C CYS A 323 11.31 12.02 -2.43
N ASP A 324 11.35 11.54 -3.67
CA ASP A 324 10.20 11.32 -4.53
C ASP A 324 10.04 9.84 -4.83
N ASP A 325 8.80 9.43 -4.97
CA ASP A 325 8.39 8.10 -5.39
C ASP A 325 7.40 8.23 -6.54
N GLU A 326 7.61 7.45 -7.57
CA GLU A 326 6.69 7.24 -8.66
C GLU A 326 6.36 5.76 -8.75
N ALA A 327 5.12 5.41 -8.44
CA ALA A 327 4.64 4.04 -8.51
C ALA A 327 3.39 3.93 -9.37
N GLN A 328 3.32 2.88 -10.17
CA GLN A 328 2.14 2.56 -10.97
C GLN A 328 1.35 1.42 -10.35
N VAL A 329 0.04 1.51 -10.45
CA VAL A 329 -0.87 0.41 -10.17
C VAL A 329 -1.51 -0.01 -11.47
N TRP A 330 -1.46 -1.31 -11.75
CA TRP A 330 -2.13 -1.96 -12.87
C TRP A 330 -3.08 -3.00 -12.33
N ALA A 331 -4.36 -2.87 -12.64
CA ALA A 331 -5.40 -3.79 -12.16
C ALA A 331 -6.13 -4.41 -13.36
N PHE A 332 -6.26 -5.72 -13.32
CA PHE A 332 -6.89 -6.54 -14.35
C PHE A 332 -7.98 -7.38 -13.71
N ARG A 333 -9.12 -7.55 -14.40
CA ARG A 333 -10.19 -8.46 -13.99
C ARG A 333 -10.76 -9.17 -15.22
N GLY A 334 -10.90 -10.49 -15.14
CA GLY A 334 -11.42 -11.29 -16.23
C GLY A 334 -11.34 -12.80 -15.97
N PRO A 335 -11.51 -13.62 -17.00
CA PRO A 335 -11.39 -15.07 -16.89
C PRO A 335 -10.04 -15.50 -16.31
N ARG A 336 -10.04 -16.49 -15.39
CA ARG A 336 -8.85 -16.97 -14.68
C ARG A 336 -7.65 -17.19 -15.59
N ALA A 337 -7.83 -17.94 -16.68
CA ALA A 337 -6.72 -18.27 -17.57
C ALA A 337 -6.02 -17.03 -18.19
N LYS A 338 -6.80 -15.98 -18.51
CA LYS A 338 -6.25 -14.73 -19.03
C LYS A 338 -5.52 -13.94 -17.96
N VAL A 339 -6.07 -13.89 -16.75
CA VAL A 339 -5.43 -13.23 -15.60
C VAL A 339 -4.13 -13.94 -15.22
N ASP A 340 -4.09 -15.27 -15.25
CA ASP A 340 -2.87 -16.06 -15.03
C ASP A 340 -1.80 -15.75 -16.10
N GLN A 341 -2.18 -15.67 -17.38
CA GLN A 341 -1.27 -15.31 -18.47
C GLN A 341 -0.69 -13.89 -18.29
N ILE A 342 -1.51 -12.93 -17.85
CA ILE A 342 -1.07 -11.57 -17.52
C ILE A 342 -0.05 -11.62 -16.38
N GLY A 343 -0.32 -12.41 -15.34
CA GLY A 343 0.59 -12.60 -14.21
C GLY A 343 1.94 -13.21 -14.63
N GLN A 344 1.90 -14.19 -15.53
CA GLN A 344 3.13 -14.76 -16.10
C GLN A 344 3.97 -13.72 -16.84
N MET A 345 3.34 -12.89 -17.67
CA MET A 345 4.05 -11.87 -18.44
C MET A 345 4.61 -10.73 -17.57
N LEU A 346 3.85 -10.27 -16.59
CA LEU A 346 4.22 -9.07 -15.83
C LEU A 346 5.01 -9.38 -14.55
N LEU A 347 4.89 -10.58 -14.00
CA LEU A 347 5.52 -10.99 -12.74
C LEU A 347 6.48 -12.17 -12.89
N GLY A 348 6.58 -12.78 -14.08
CA GLY A 348 7.37 -14.00 -14.27
C GLY A 348 6.82 -15.20 -13.48
N ALA A 349 5.55 -15.17 -13.10
CA ALA A 349 4.92 -16.19 -12.27
C ALA A 349 4.45 -17.37 -13.12
N ASN A 350 5.29 -18.38 -13.28
CA ASN A 350 4.89 -19.62 -13.93
C ASN A 350 3.88 -20.37 -13.04
N SER A 351 2.73 -20.76 -13.60
CA SER A 351 1.62 -21.50 -12.95
C SER A 351 1.11 -20.84 -11.63
N LEU A 352 0.24 -19.87 -11.78
CA LEU A 352 -0.51 -19.25 -10.67
C LEU A 352 -1.61 -20.17 -10.11
#